data_323e00dd17d21a7955a6015a05f6a53e
#
_entry.id   323e00dd17d21a7955a6015a05f6a53e
#
_cell.length_a   1.000
_cell.length_b   1.000
_cell.length_c   1.000
_cell.angle_alpha   90.00
_cell.angle_beta   90.00
_cell.angle_gamma   90.00
#
_symmetry.space_group_name_H-M   'P 1'
#
loop_
_entity.id
_entity.type
_entity.pdbx_description
1 polymer ?
#
loop_
_entity_poly.entity_id
_entity_poly.type
_entity_poly.pdbx_seq_one_letter_code
_entity_poly.pdbx_strand_id
1 'polypeptide(L)'
;NFSFVLYLQVPAELQKEDESFEGSGFGPGTINFLYGEQQNNIRTSHGILPVENDLIIFPASLKHTVPPFKSDVERISVSGNWYITDTVNNKSKQINEEKIIISK
;
A
#
# COMPACT_ATOMS: atom_id res chain seq x y z
N ASN A 1 -0.99 16.04 3.01
CA ASN A 1 -1.37 14.89 3.82
C ASN A 1 -0.84 13.62 3.20
N PHE A 2 -0.33 12.74 4.03
CA PHE A 2 0.33 11.53 3.60
C PHE A 2 -0.29 10.31 4.26
N SER A 3 -0.30 9.21 3.53
CA SER A 3 -0.63 7.89 4.06
C SER A 3 0.62 7.04 4.10
N PHE A 4 0.63 6.04 4.97
CA PHE A 4 1.73 5.08 5.03
C PHE A 4 1.21 3.68 5.26
N VAL A 5 2.01 2.72 4.83
CA VAL A 5 1.81 1.29 5.15
C VAL A 5 3.15 0.72 5.56
N LEU A 6 3.20 0.12 6.73
CA LEU A 6 4.37 -0.61 7.22
C LEU A 6 4.04 -2.10 7.23
N TYR A 7 4.83 -2.90 6.54
CA TYR A 7 4.62 -4.34 6.45
C TYR A 7 5.44 -5.05 7.53
N LEU A 8 4.75 -5.56 8.55
CA LEU A 8 5.38 -6.23 9.68
C LEU A 8 5.65 -7.70 9.42
N GLN A 9 4.79 -8.36 8.66
CA GLN A 9 4.94 -9.76 8.32
C GLN A 9 4.48 -9.98 6.89
N VAL A 10 5.37 -10.47 6.06
CA VAL A 10 5.08 -10.80 4.66
C VAL A 10 5.66 -12.18 4.37
N PRO A 11 4.85 -13.23 4.42
CA PRO A 11 5.34 -14.58 4.15
C PRO A 11 5.86 -14.74 2.72
N ALA A 12 6.89 -15.57 2.55
CA ALA A 12 7.51 -15.81 1.25
C ALA A 12 6.56 -16.44 0.23
N GLU A 13 5.51 -17.09 0.69
CA GLU A 13 4.48 -17.68 -0.17
C GLU A 13 3.80 -16.63 -1.05
N LEU A 14 3.71 -15.39 -0.59
CA LEU A 14 3.11 -14.30 -1.37
C LEU A 14 3.94 -13.95 -2.60
N GLN A 15 5.26 -13.97 -2.48
CA GLN A 15 6.14 -13.77 -3.63
C GLN A 15 5.98 -14.88 -4.66
N LYS A 16 5.90 -16.13 -4.20
CA LYS A 16 5.69 -17.28 -5.08
C LYS A 16 4.35 -17.20 -5.79
N GLU A 17 3.30 -16.77 -5.10
CA GLU A 17 1.98 -16.61 -5.71
C GLU A 17 2.01 -15.52 -6.79
N ASP A 18 2.67 -14.40 -6.53
CA ASP A 18 2.82 -13.32 -7.49
C ASP A 18 3.59 -13.77 -8.73
N GLU A 19 4.69 -14.51 -8.53
CA GLU A 19 5.51 -15.03 -9.64
C GLU A 19 4.74 -16.00 -10.53
N SER A 20 3.81 -16.75 -9.98
CA SER A 20 2.98 -17.70 -10.73
C SER A 20 1.72 -17.08 -11.32
N PHE A 21 1.47 -15.80 -11.08
CA PHE A 21 0.28 -15.12 -11.56
C PHE A 21 0.35 -14.88 -13.06
N GLU A 22 -0.64 -15.37 -13.78
CA GLU A 22 -0.72 -15.28 -15.24
C GLU A 22 -1.79 -14.30 -15.73
N GLY A 23 -2.50 -13.66 -14.83
CA GLY A 23 -3.54 -12.70 -15.19
C GLY A 23 -3.00 -11.39 -15.74
N SER A 24 -3.87 -10.60 -16.34
CA SER A 24 -3.56 -9.24 -16.73
C SER A 24 -3.62 -8.31 -15.53
N GLY A 25 -2.76 -7.29 -15.52
CA GLY A 25 -2.70 -6.34 -14.42
C GLY A 25 -1.70 -6.74 -13.34
N PHE A 26 -1.93 -6.25 -12.13
CA PHE A 26 -1.02 -6.48 -11.02
C PHE A 26 -1.37 -7.76 -10.28
N GLY A 27 -0.34 -8.46 -9.83
CA GLY A 27 -0.48 -9.73 -9.16
C GLY A 27 -1.04 -9.64 -7.74
N PRO A 28 -1.38 -10.79 -7.18
CA PRO A 28 -1.93 -10.86 -5.82
C PRO A 28 -0.91 -10.38 -4.78
N GLY A 29 -1.41 -9.75 -3.74
CA GLY A 29 -0.58 -9.28 -2.63
C GLY A 29 0.18 -7.97 -2.90
N THR A 30 0.08 -7.41 -4.10
CA THR A 30 0.72 -6.14 -4.43
C THR A 30 -0.10 -4.95 -3.92
N ILE A 31 0.55 -3.80 -3.79
CA ILE A 31 -0.14 -2.53 -3.65
C ILE A 31 0.06 -1.74 -4.94
N ASN A 32 -1.02 -1.23 -5.50
CA ASN A 32 -1.02 -0.58 -6.80
C ASN A 32 -1.48 0.85 -6.69
N PHE A 33 -0.70 1.75 -7.23
CA PHE A 33 -1.02 3.17 -7.27
C PHE A 33 -1.50 3.54 -8.66
N LEU A 34 -2.58 4.31 -8.71
CA LEU A 34 -3.22 4.75 -9.94
C LEU A 34 -3.12 6.26 -10.03
N TYR A 35 -2.58 6.76 -11.13
CA TYR A 35 -2.38 8.18 -11.31
C TYR A 35 -2.48 8.58 -12.79
N GLY A 36 -3.01 9.77 -13.03
CA GLY A 36 -3.14 10.30 -14.38
C GLY A 36 -4.25 9.64 -15.19
N GLU A 37 -4.38 10.08 -16.42
CA GLU A 37 -5.31 9.51 -17.38
C GLU A 37 -4.57 8.54 -18.31
N GLN A 38 -5.22 7.45 -18.63
CA GLN A 38 -4.62 6.45 -19.50
C GLN A 38 -4.45 7.01 -20.91
N GLN A 39 -3.21 7.03 -21.37
CA GLN A 39 -2.84 7.45 -22.72
C GLN A 39 -1.83 6.47 -23.29
N ASN A 40 -1.72 6.43 -24.61
CA ASN A 40 -0.73 5.59 -25.26
C ASN A 40 0.68 6.00 -24.84
N ASN A 41 1.47 5.02 -24.43
CA ASN A 41 2.87 5.20 -24.02
C ASN A 41 3.09 5.99 -22.72
N ILE A 42 2.02 6.24 -21.94
CA ILE A 42 2.13 6.87 -20.65
C ILE A 42 1.75 5.86 -19.58
N ARG A 43 2.65 5.69 -18.61
CA ARG A 43 2.36 4.82 -17.47
C ARG A 43 1.45 5.56 -16.49
N THR A 44 0.30 4.97 -16.18
CA THR A 44 -0.68 5.56 -15.26
C THR A 44 -0.87 4.74 -13.98
N SER A 45 -0.02 3.74 -13.79
CA SER A 45 -0.10 2.88 -12.61
C SER A 45 1.27 2.33 -12.25
N HIS A 46 1.46 2.05 -10.98
CA HIS A 46 2.68 1.46 -10.47
C HIS A 46 2.34 0.46 -9.37
N GLY A 47 2.81 -0.76 -9.51
CA GLY A 47 2.58 -1.83 -8.55
C GLY A 47 3.86 -2.20 -7.82
N ILE A 48 3.73 -2.46 -6.52
CA ILE A 48 4.83 -2.88 -5.65
C ILE A 48 4.40 -4.15 -4.95
N LEU A 49 5.24 -5.18 -5.00
CA LEU A 49 5.09 -6.35 -4.13
C LEU A 49 5.90 -6.06 -2.86
N PRO A 50 5.25 -5.79 -1.74
CA PRO A 50 5.97 -5.43 -0.52
C PRO A 50 6.72 -6.63 0.05
N VAL A 51 7.83 -6.35 0.68
CA VAL A 51 8.57 -7.33 1.50
C VAL A 51 8.49 -6.94 2.96
N GLU A 52 8.80 -7.88 3.82
CA GLU A 52 8.77 -7.64 5.26
C GLU A 52 9.67 -6.48 5.65
N ASN A 53 9.17 -5.63 6.52
CA ASN A 53 9.78 -4.37 6.98
C ASN A 53 9.75 -3.22 5.98
N ASP A 54 9.10 -3.36 4.84
CA ASP A 54 8.91 -2.22 3.94
C ASP A 54 7.98 -1.19 4.56
N LEU A 55 8.38 0.07 4.42
CA LEU A 55 7.54 1.22 4.73
C LEU A 55 7.27 1.98 3.44
N ILE A 56 6.01 2.10 3.08
CA ILE A 56 5.59 2.85 1.89
C ILE A 56 4.86 4.10 2.35
N ILE A 57 5.30 5.25 1.88
CA ILE A 57 4.69 6.55 2.18
C ILE A 57 4.24 7.17 0.87
N PHE A 58 3.01 7.64 0.84
CA PHE A 58 2.44 8.21 -0.38
C PHE A 58 1.44 9.32 -0.06
N PRO A 59 1.15 10.22 -1.01
CA PRO A 59 0.12 11.24 -0.81
C PRO A 59 -1.23 10.60 -0.50
N ALA A 60 -1.93 11.11 0.49
CA ALA A 60 -3.20 10.51 0.93
C ALA A 60 -4.27 10.54 -0.18
N SER A 61 -4.17 11.47 -1.12
CA SER A 61 -5.09 11.57 -2.26
C SER A 61 -4.80 10.59 -3.38
N LEU A 62 -3.67 9.90 -3.34
CA LEU A 62 -3.29 8.96 -4.39
C LEU A 62 -4.13 7.69 -4.31
N LYS A 63 -4.81 7.38 -5.40
CA LYS A 63 -5.64 6.17 -5.46
C LYS A 63 -4.77 4.93 -5.46
N HIS A 64 -5.19 3.93 -4.70
CA HIS A 64 -4.49 2.67 -4.64
C HIS A 64 -5.45 1.51 -4.49
N THR A 65 -5.00 0.33 -4.91
CA THR A 65 -5.74 -0.91 -4.77
C THR A 65 -4.82 -2.00 -4.25
N VAL A 66 -5.40 -2.97 -3.56
CA VAL A 66 -4.65 -4.10 -3.02
C VAL A 66 -5.35 -5.38 -3.45
N PRO A 67 -4.92 -6.02 -4.54
CA PRO A 67 -5.51 -7.28 -4.97
C PRO A 67 -5.36 -8.36 -3.88
N PRO A 68 -6.38 -9.19 -3.66
CA PRO A 68 -6.31 -10.25 -2.67
C PRO A 68 -5.34 -11.36 -3.10
N PHE A 69 -4.83 -12.09 -2.13
CA PHE A 69 -4.03 -13.28 -2.38
C PHE A 69 -4.79 -14.53 -1.91
N LYS A 70 -4.40 -15.68 -2.46
CA LYS A 70 -5.07 -16.96 -2.18
C LYS A 70 -4.29 -17.88 -1.26
N SER A 71 -3.00 -17.63 -1.08
CA SER A 71 -2.16 -18.44 -0.20
C SER A 71 -2.73 -18.44 1.22
N ASP A 72 -2.69 -19.58 1.89
CA ASP A 72 -3.17 -19.71 3.27
C ASP A 72 -2.08 -19.25 4.23
N VAL A 73 -1.81 -17.96 4.21
CA VAL A 73 -0.79 -17.31 5.03
C VAL A 73 -1.36 -16.00 5.59
N GLU A 74 -0.70 -15.51 6.60
CA GLU A 74 -1.11 -14.26 7.27
C GLU A 74 -0.09 -13.16 6.99
N ARG A 75 -0.55 -12.09 6.39
CA ARG A 75 0.23 -10.86 6.18
C ARG A 75 -0.25 -9.82 7.18
N ILE A 76 0.69 -9.19 7.86
CA ILE A 76 0.39 -8.17 8.87
C ILE A 76 0.98 -6.85 8.44
N SER A 77 0.15 -5.82 8.39
CA SER A 77 0.58 -4.46 8.09
C SER A 77 -0.07 -3.45 9.03
N VAL A 78 0.60 -2.32 9.18
CA VAL A 78 0.07 -1.17 9.92
C VAL A 78 -0.05 -0.03 8.93
N SER A 79 -1.23 0.57 8.85
CA SER A 79 -1.44 1.73 8.00
C SER A 79 -1.94 2.92 8.80
N GLY A 80 -1.68 4.11 8.30
CA GLY A 80 -2.12 5.31 8.95
C GLY A 80 -2.02 6.52 8.03
N ASN A 81 -2.50 7.64 8.55
CA ASN A 81 -2.47 8.90 7.82
C ASN A 81 -1.82 9.97 8.68
N TRP A 82 -1.03 10.83 8.03
CA TRP A 82 -0.47 12.02 8.64
C TRP A 82 -1.10 13.25 8.04
N TYR A 83 -1.50 14.16 8.89
CA TYR A 83 -2.00 15.45 8.47
C TYR A 83 -0.97 16.51 8.81
N ILE A 84 -0.55 17.25 7.78
CA ILE A 84 0.31 18.39 7.98
C ILE A 84 -0.58 19.58 8.27
N THR A 85 -0.44 20.13 9.46
CA THR A 85 -1.18 21.33 9.84
C THR A 85 -0.22 22.50 9.91
N ASP A 86 -0.61 23.63 9.34
CA ASP A 86 0.12 24.86 9.51
C ASP A 86 -0.16 25.40 10.90
N THR A 87 0.80 25.21 11.81
CA THR A 87 0.53 25.43 13.21
C THR A 87 1.54 26.30 13.90
N VAL A 88 1.73 27.49 13.42
CA VAL A 88 2.56 28.44 14.15
C VAL A 88 2.08 28.63 15.58
N ASN A 89 0.80 28.38 15.85
CA ASN A 89 0.19 28.58 17.16
C ASN A 89 -0.66 27.40 17.63
N ASN A 90 -0.64 26.31 16.93
CA ASN A 90 -1.42 25.14 17.34
C ASN A 90 -0.56 24.18 18.11
N LYS A 91 -1.06 23.87 19.28
CA LYS A 91 -0.67 22.63 19.89
C LYS A 91 -1.01 21.54 18.89
N SER A 92 0.00 20.96 18.31
CA SER A 92 -0.14 19.96 17.28
C SER A 92 -1.14 18.89 17.70
N LYS A 93 -2.34 18.98 17.20
CA LYS A 93 -3.25 17.86 17.23
C LYS A 93 -3.02 17.08 15.97
N GLN A 94 -2.09 16.16 16.03
CA GLN A 94 -1.99 15.17 15.01
C GLN A 94 -3.03 14.12 15.30
N ILE A 95 -4.07 14.10 14.49
CA ILE A 95 -5.02 13.00 14.52
C ILE A 95 -4.47 11.97 13.56
N ASN A 96 -3.92 10.92 14.12
CA ASN A 96 -3.46 9.79 13.33
C ASN A 96 -4.50 8.69 13.41
N GLU A 97 -5.07 8.34 12.27
CA GLU A 97 -5.83 7.12 12.17
C GLU A 97 -4.86 5.99 11.83
N GLU A 98 -4.61 5.14 12.79
CA GLU A 98 -3.77 3.98 12.60
C GLU A 98 -4.62 2.72 12.59
N LYS A 99 -4.34 1.83 11.67
CA LYS A 99 -5.02 0.55 11.55
C LYS A 99 -4.01 -0.57 11.43
N ILE A 100 -4.19 -1.60 12.23
CA ILE A 100 -3.45 -2.86 12.08
C ILE A 100 -4.32 -3.77 11.22
N ILE A 101 -3.77 -4.19 10.08
CA ILE A 101 -4.49 -5.02 9.12
C ILE A 101 -3.83 -6.39 9.06
N ILE A 102 -4.61 -7.41 9.37
CA ILE A 102 -4.19 -8.80 9.23
C ILE A 102 -4.96 -9.38 8.05
N SER A 103 -4.23 -9.79 7.03
CA SER A 103 -4.81 -10.37 5.82
C SER A 103 -4.55 -11.86 5.77
N LYS A 104 -5.60 -12.62 5.48
CA LYS A 104 -5.53 -14.08 5.33
C LYS A 104 -6.00 -14.51 3.95
#